data_18ee67aa10f6535cbe637484bc7cf4a3
#
_entry.id   18ee67aa10f6535cbe637484bc7cf4a3
#
_cell.length_a   1.000
_cell.length_b   1.000
_cell.length_c   1.000
_cell.angle_alpha   90.00
_cell.angle_beta   90.00
_cell.angle_gamma   90.00
#
_symmetry.space_group_name_H-M   'P 1'
#
loop_
_entity.id
_entity.type
_entity.pdbx_description
1 polymer ?
#
loop_
_entity_poly.entity_id
_entity_poly.type
_entity_poly.pdbx_seq_one_letter_code
_entity_poly.pdbx_strand_id
1 'polypeptide(L)' 'MDSFEIKKINAFFNKQFNTNGFTLKLDKNNTDSAEVYLNDEFLGLIYKDDEDGEIAFQFHMTILDEDLLDA' A
#
# COMPACT_ATOMS: atom_id res chain seq x y z
N MET A 1 0.00 8.73 -8.28
CA MET A 1 -1.36 8.28 -7.89
C MET A 1 -2.20 9.45 -7.43
N ASP A 2 -3.43 9.51 -7.86
CA ASP A 2 -4.35 10.56 -7.43
C ASP A 2 -5.18 10.08 -6.23
N SER A 3 -5.96 10.99 -5.66
CA SER A 3 -6.76 10.68 -4.48
C SER A 3 -7.84 9.64 -4.73
N PHE A 4 -8.33 9.55 -5.96
CA PHE A 4 -9.34 8.57 -6.34
C PHE A 4 -8.75 7.16 -6.36
N GLU A 5 -7.55 7.02 -6.92
CA GLU A 5 -6.84 5.75 -6.92
C GLU A 5 -6.50 5.29 -5.50
N ILE A 6 -6.05 6.23 -4.66
CA ILE A 6 -5.74 5.95 -3.25
C ILE A 6 -6.97 5.41 -2.53
N LYS A 7 -8.13 6.02 -2.73
CA LYS A 7 -9.37 5.56 -2.10
C LYS A 7 -9.75 4.16 -2.56
N LYS A 8 -9.63 3.90 -3.85
CA LYS A 8 -9.97 2.58 -4.41
C LYS A 8 -9.04 1.49 -3.90
N ILE A 9 -7.75 1.78 -3.85
CA ILE A 9 -6.76 0.81 -3.36
C ILE A 9 -6.99 0.55 -1.87
N ASN A 10 -7.27 1.60 -1.11
CA ASN A 10 -7.54 1.45 0.31
C ASN A 10 -8.76 0.57 0.56
N ALA A 11 -9.83 0.79 -0.20
CA ALA A 11 -11.04 -0.02 -0.11
C ALA A 11 -10.77 -1.47 -0.52
N PHE A 12 -9.95 -1.67 -1.56
CA PHE A 12 -9.57 -3.01 -2.00
C PHE A 12 -8.82 -3.78 -0.91
N PHE A 13 -7.84 -3.14 -0.27
CA PHE A 13 -7.09 -3.77 0.82
C PHE A 13 -8.01 -4.14 1.99
N ASN A 14 -8.87 -3.23 2.39
CA ASN A 14 -9.77 -3.47 3.51
C ASN A 14 -10.73 -4.63 3.21
N LYS A 15 -11.21 -4.71 1.98
CA LYS A 15 -12.08 -5.81 1.57
C LYS A 15 -11.31 -7.12 1.47
N GLN A 16 -10.13 -7.09 0.82
CA GLN A 16 -9.33 -8.27 0.56
C GLN A 16 -8.87 -8.93 1.87
N PHE A 17 -8.52 -8.12 2.86
CA PHE A 17 -8.01 -8.61 4.14
C PHE A 17 -9.05 -8.57 5.26
N ASN A 18 -10.28 -8.27 4.90
CA ASN A 18 -11.41 -8.29 5.83
C ASN A 18 -11.15 -7.45 7.09
N THR A 19 -10.79 -6.20 6.88
CA THR A 19 -10.45 -5.28 7.97
C THR A 19 -10.87 -3.86 7.58
N ASN A 20 -10.87 -2.94 8.52
CA ASN A 20 -11.07 -1.50 8.28
C ASN A 20 -9.80 -0.70 8.60
N GLY A 21 -8.69 -1.39 8.85
CA GLY A 21 -7.50 -0.78 9.39
C GLY A 21 -6.49 -0.25 8.38
N PHE A 22 -6.68 -0.51 7.09
CA PHE A 22 -5.72 -0.03 6.08
C PHE A 22 -5.87 1.45 5.81
N THR A 23 -4.72 2.13 5.71
CA THR A 23 -4.63 3.54 5.34
C THR A 23 -3.48 3.70 4.37
N LEU A 24 -3.67 4.49 3.32
CA LEU A 24 -2.61 4.82 2.37
C LEU A 24 -2.32 6.31 2.46
N LYS A 25 -1.03 6.65 2.40
CA LYS A 25 -0.57 8.03 2.37
C LYS A 25 0.29 8.25 1.13
N LEU A 26 -0.01 9.32 0.38
CA LEU A 26 0.79 9.68 -0.78
C LEU A 26 2.22 9.99 -0.37
N ASP A 27 3.17 9.53 -1.18
CA ASP A 27 4.57 9.91 -1.03
C ASP A 27 4.76 11.29 -1.65
N LYS A 28 5.25 12.24 -0.87
CA LYS A 28 5.45 13.61 -1.34
C LYS A 28 6.58 13.71 -2.37
N ASN A 29 7.49 12.77 -2.36
CA ASN A 29 8.65 12.78 -3.24
C ASN A 29 8.47 11.94 -4.50
N ASN A 30 7.42 11.12 -4.55
CA ASN A 30 7.16 10.24 -5.68
C ASN A 30 5.67 10.08 -5.86
N THR A 31 5.12 10.71 -6.90
CA THR A 31 3.68 10.71 -7.16
C THR A 31 3.14 9.37 -7.61
N ASP A 32 4.02 8.44 -7.98
CA ASP A 32 3.62 7.10 -8.41
C ASP A 32 3.66 6.07 -7.30
N SER A 33 3.88 6.49 -6.07
CA SER A 33 3.91 5.57 -4.94
C SER A 33 3.15 6.13 -3.74
N ALA A 34 2.81 5.22 -2.84
CA ALA A 34 2.15 5.56 -1.59
C ALA A 34 2.63 4.64 -0.48
N GLU A 35 2.58 5.13 0.74
CA GLU A 35 2.89 4.34 1.93
C GLU A 35 1.63 3.62 2.38
N VAL A 36 1.77 2.36 2.75
CA VAL A 36 0.66 1.51 3.20
C VAL A 36 0.80 1.27 4.70
N TYR A 37 -0.27 1.56 5.42
CA TYR A 37 -0.35 1.37 6.88
C TYR A 37 -1.50 0.44 7.22
N LEU A 38 -1.32 -0.35 8.26
CA LEU A 38 -2.39 -1.16 8.85
C LEU A 38 -2.43 -0.87 10.34
N ASN A 39 -3.56 -0.36 10.81
CA ASN A 39 -3.74 0.02 12.22
C ASN A 39 -2.62 0.95 12.70
N ASP A 40 -2.31 1.94 11.86
CA ASP A 40 -1.27 2.95 12.10
C ASP A 40 0.16 2.41 12.07
N GLU A 41 0.35 1.14 11.73
CA GLU A 41 1.68 0.55 11.59
C GLU A 41 2.09 0.53 10.12
N PHE A 42 3.27 1.04 9.81
CA PHE A 42 3.78 1.04 8.44
C PHE A 42 4.04 -0.39 7.96
N LEU A 43 3.47 -0.75 6.82
CA LEU A 43 3.67 -2.07 6.23
C LEU A 43 4.61 -2.05 5.04
N GLY A 44 4.50 -1.07 4.18
CA GLY A 44 5.29 -1.08 2.95
C GLY A 44 4.86 0.00 1.99
N LEU A 45 5.26 -0.18 0.74
CA LEU A 45 5.01 0.79 -0.32
C LEU A 45 4.23 0.14 -1.45
N ILE A 46 3.38 0.93 -2.08
CA ILE A 46 2.67 0.50 -3.28
C ILE A 46 3.06 1.43 -4.42
N TYR A 47 3.31 0.86 -5.59
CA TYR A 47 3.75 1.57 -6.79
C TYR A 47 2.77 1.35 -7.92
N LYS A 48 2.48 2.43 -8.64
CA LYS A 48 1.70 2.34 -9.87
C LYS A 48 2.63 1.94 -11.01
N ASP A 49 2.25 0.90 -11.74
CA ASP A 49 2.99 0.37 -12.88
C ASP A 49 2.09 0.39 -14.10
N ASP A 50 2.50 1.14 -15.13
CA ASP A 50 1.73 1.24 -16.37
C ASP A 50 2.58 0.99 -17.62
N GLU A 51 3.72 0.30 -17.46
CA GLU A 51 4.72 0.13 -18.53
C GLU A 51 4.21 -0.62 -19.74
N ASP A 52 3.31 -1.57 -19.58
CA ASP A 52 2.86 -2.44 -20.67
C ASP A 52 1.47 -2.08 -21.18
N GLY A 53 1.01 -0.87 -20.94
CA GLY A 53 -0.32 -0.44 -21.37
C GLY A 53 -1.44 -0.90 -20.44
N GLU A 54 -1.15 -1.75 -19.49
CA GLU A 54 -2.07 -2.12 -18.42
C GLU A 54 -1.63 -1.44 -17.13
N ILE A 55 -2.59 -0.89 -16.41
CA ILE A 55 -2.30 -0.27 -15.12
C ILE A 55 -2.36 -1.36 -14.05
N ALA A 56 -1.28 -1.51 -13.32
CA ALA A 56 -1.18 -2.42 -12.18
C ALA A 56 -0.60 -1.67 -11.00
N PHE A 57 -0.85 -2.18 -9.80
CA PHE A 57 -0.28 -1.62 -8.58
C PHE A 57 0.52 -2.71 -7.89
N GLN A 58 1.78 -2.44 -7.63
CA GLN A 58 2.71 -3.40 -7.03
C GLN A 58 2.90 -3.04 -5.55
N PHE A 59 2.59 -3.97 -4.67
CA PHE A 59 2.77 -3.77 -3.23
C PHE A 59 4.03 -4.48 -2.76
N HIS A 60 4.92 -3.73 -2.11
CA HIS A 60 6.19 -4.23 -1.59
C HIS A 60 6.20 -4.10 -0.07
N MET A 61 6.35 -5.22 0.60
CA MET A 61 6.38 -5.27 2.05
C MET A 61 7.70 -5.89 2.50
N THR A 62 8.35 -5.26 3.48
CA THR A 62 9.59 -5.75 4.06
C THR A 62 9.30 -6.35 5.43
N ILE A 63 9.75 -7.58 5.63
CA ILE A 63 9.64 -8.26 6.91
C ILE A 63 11.06 -8.40 7.45
N LEU A 64 11.33 -7.78 8.58
CA LEU A 64 12.63 -7.86 9.22
C LEU A 64 12.69 -9.08 10.15
N ASP A 65 13.90 -9.62 10.35
CA ASP A 65 14.08 -10.74 11.27
C ASP A 65 13.51 -10.46 12.65
N GLU A 66 13.69 -9.23 13.13
CA GLU A 66 13.17 -8.85 14.46
C GLU A 66 11.65 -8.89 14.53
N ASP A 67 10.96 -8.72 13.40
CA ASP A 67 9.50 -8.82 13.33
C ASP A 67 9.03 -10.25 13.61
N LEU A 68 9.87 -11.22 13.27
CA LEU A 68 9.54 -12.64 13.41
C LEU A 68 9.73 -13.15 14.83
N LEU A 69 10.45 -12.41 15.65
CA LEU A 69 10.71 -12.83 17.02
C LEU A 69 9.45 -12.80 17.88
N ASP A 70 8.49 -11.94 17.54
CA ASP A 70 7.25 -11.77 18.28
C ASP A 70 6.04 -12.44 17.58
N ALA A 71 6.30 -13.16 16.52
CA ALA A 71 5.23 -13.81 15.76
C ALA A 71 4.79 -15.13 16.37
#